data_d8420d6de3a75f0514e6db987bff1463
#
_entry.id   d8420d6de3a75f0514e6db987bff1463
#
_cell.length_a   1.000
_cell.length_b   1.000
_cell.length_c   1.000
_cell.angle_alpha   90.00
_cell.angle_beta   90.00
_cell.angle_gamma   90.00
#
_symmetry.space_group_name_H-M   'P 1'
#
loop_
_entity.id
_entity.type
_entity.pdbx_description
1 polymer ?
#
loop_
_entity_poly.entity_id
_entity_poly.type
_entity_poly.pdbx_seq_one_letter_code
_entity_poly.pdbx_strand_id
1 'polypeptide(L)'
;MRIVHISRRVPIPVPFRREILCNVLFFSLSSWAVALIIFALVGSVTAGGVLLGRRLRRHHDTLREPFGAMQGALLGVVGLILAFGLSLAVGRYEDRRAAVVAEANAIGTTYLRAQLLPEPARARSLALFPEYTDLALHVSREVPNSAAMKRTIAAEDVLQRRLWGLAGQAVDAAPVASAPRLYTDSLNNMIDQQTVRISALNNRVPGSVLALEVIGASLALGLLALYLSVLGRGLWPMVFATLLVTMLLLVTFDLDRPTRGLITIPDTPYAALRASMALPPAAPAR
;
A
#
# COMPACT_ATOMS: atom_id res chain seq x y z
N MET A 1 39.99 25.69 -16.32
CA MET A 1 38.53 25.64 -16.58
C MET A 1 37.86 25.33 -15.23
N ARG A 2 37.30 26.35 -14.54
CA ARG A 2 36.68 26.20 -13.20
C ARG A 2 35.24 25.71 -13.35
N ILE A 3 34.96 24.53 -12.85
CA ILE A 3 33.60 24.01 -12.76
C ILE A 3 32.93 24.62 -11.52
N VAL A 4 31.97 25.52 -11.77
CA VAL A 4 31.15 26.15 -10.71
C VAL A 4 30.08 25.14 -10.30
N HIS A 5 30.20 24.60 -9.11
CA HIS A 5 29.18 23.79 -8.45
C HIS A 5 28.05 24.71 -7.97
N ILE A 6 27.00 24.85 -8.75
CA ILE A 6 25.75 25.50 -8.31
C ILE A 6 24.85 24.43 -7.71
N SER A 7 25.01 24.20 -6.40
CA SER A 7 24.01 23.47 -5.60
C SER A 7 22.81 24.39 -5.34
N ARG A 8 21.87 24.47 -6.29
CA ARG A 8 20.56 25.07 -6.03
C ARG A 8 19.73 24.06 -5.24
N ARG A 9 19.57 24.30 -3.93
CA ARG A 9 18.50 23.68 -3.14
C ARG A 9 17.16 24.16 -3.72
N VAL A 10 16.48 23.28 -4.44
CA VAL A 10 15.09 23.52 -4.87
C VAL A 10 14.23 23.55 -3.61
N PRO A 11 13.54 24.67 -3.29
CA PRO A 11 12.66 24.72 -2.13
C PRO A 11 11.47 23.76 -2.38
N ILE A 12 11.31 22.78 -1.51
CA ILE A 12 10.16 21.85 -1.56
C ILE A 12 8.90 22.68 -1.22
N PRO A 13 7.90 22.74 -2.11
CA PRO A 13 6.71 23.55 -1.88
C PRO A 13 5.94 23.12 -0.61
N VAL A 14 5.44 24.08 0.15
CA VAL A 14 4.78 23.93 1.45
C VAL A 14 3.59 22.93 1.47
N PRO A 15 2.79 22.73 0.39
CA PRO A 15 1.74 21.71 0.36
C PRO A 15 2.27 20.28 0.53
N PHE A 16 3.47 20.00 0.06
CA PHE A 16 4.13 18.69 0.17
C PHE A 16 4.42 18.27 1.63
N ARG A 17 4.62 19.22 2.51
CA ARG A 17 4.91 18.97 3.95
C ARG A 17 3.67 18.55 4.74
N ARG A 18 2.49 19.10 4.41
CA ARG A 18 1.21 18.73 5.06
C ARG A 18 0.76 17.33 4.67
N GLU A 19 0.90 16.96 3.40
CA GLU A 19 0.56 15.62 2.93
C GLU A 19 1.45 14.54 3.56
N ILE A 20 2.75 14.81 3.72
CA ILE A 20 3.67 13.88 4.38
C ILE A 20 3.28 13.67 5.85
N LEU A 21 2.95 14.75 6.58
CA LEU A 21 2.53 14.66 8.00
C LEU A 21 1.20 13.91 8.16
N CYS A 22 0.21 14.18 7.33
CA CYS A 22 -1.06 13.46 7.33
C CYS A 22 -0.87 11.97 7.00
N ASN A 23 0.00 11.67 6.03
CA ASN A 23 0.32 10.29 5.66
C ASN A 23 1.02 9.54 6.80
N VAL A 24 2.03 10.15 7.43
CA VAL A 24 2.75 9.53 8.56
C VAL A 24 1.82 9.31 9.76
N LEU A 25 0.95 10.28 10.09
CA LEU A 25 -0.05 10.16 11.16
C LEU A 25 -1.04 9.03 10.87
N PHE A 26 -1.55 8.92 9.64
CA PHE A 26 -2.48 7.87 9.25
C PHE A 26 -1.87 6.46 9.40
N PHE A 27 -0.59 6.29 9.05
CA PHE A 27 0.12 5.02 9.22
C PHE A 27 0.54 4.74 10.67
N SER A 28 0.63 5.76 11.53
CA SER A 28 0.99 5.57 12.94
C SER A 28 -0.17 5.07 13.80
N LEU A 29 -1.42 5.31 13.39
CA LEU A 29 -2.61 4.87 14.11
C LEU A 29 -2.79 3.35 14.02
N SER A 30 -3.21 2.70 15.10
CA SER A 30 -3.61 1.31 15.08
C SER A 30 -4.91 1.13 14.27
N SER A 31 -5.16 -0.07 13.69
CA SER A 31 -6.41 -0.35 12.96
C SER A 31 -7.63 -0.16 13.86
N TRP A 32 -7.52 -0.46 15.14
CA TRP A 32 -8.57 -0.21 16.13
C TRP A 32 -8.86 1.28 16.33
N ALA A 33 -7.82 2.13 16.36
CA ALA A 33 -8.00 3.58 16.46
C ALA A 33 -8.72 4.14 15.21
N VAL A 34 -8.34 3.68 14.02
CA VAL A 34 -9.02 4.05 12.77
C VAL A 34 -10.47 3.58 12.79
N ALA A 35 -10.74 2.34 13.22
CA ALA A 35 -12.10 1.81 13.35
C ALA A 35 -12.95 2.67 14.31
N LEU A 36 -12.41 3.02 15.46
CA LEU A 36 -13.10 3.87 16.46
C LEU A 36 -13.38 5.28 15.91
N ILE A 37 -12.44 5.87 15.19
CA ILE A 37 -12.63 7.20 14.58
C ILE A 37 -13.74 7.14 13.51
N ILE A 38 -13.71 6.16 12.62
CA ILE A 38 -14.74 5.99 11.57
C ILE A 38 -16.10 5.73 12.24
N PHE A 39 -16.15 4.82 13.22
CA PHE A 39 -17.38 4.49 13.93
C PHE A 39 -17.96 5.70 14.69
N ALA A 40 -17.10 6.47 15.38
CA ALA A 40 -17.52 7.67 16.09
C ALA A 40 -18.05 8.74 15.13
N LEU A 41 -17.41 8.93 13.98
CA LEU A 41 -17.80 9.92 12.98
C LEU A 41 -19.13 9.52 12.31
N VAL A 42 -19.23 8.32 11.78
CA VAL A 42 -20.46 7.81 11.15
C VAL A 42 -21.59 7.70 12.17
N GLY A 43 -21.29 7.18 13.36
CA GLY A 43 -22.24 7.02 14.47
C GLY A 43 -22.78 8.34 14.99
N SER A 44 -21.94 9.37 15.09
CA SER A 44 -22.39 10.71 15.55
C SER A 44 -23.38 11.35 14.57
N VAL A 45 -23.13 11.24 13.25
CA VAL A 45 -24.06 11.73 12.21
C VAL A 45 -25.35 10.92 12.23
N THR A 46 -25.27 9.60 12.38
CA THR A 46 -26.43 8.72 12.52
C THR A 46 -27.26 9.07 13.76
N ALA A 47 -26.61 9.26 14.91
CA ALA A 47 -27.29 9.67 16.14
C ALA A 47 -27.95 11.06 16.01
N GLY A 48 -27.29 12.00 15.34
CA GLY A 48 -27.84 13.30 14.99
C GLY A 48 -29.12 13.18 14.15
N GLY A 49 -29.10 12.28 13.15
CA GLY A 49 -30.29 11.96 12.34
C GLY A 49 -31.45 11.41 13.18
N VAL A 50 -31.15 10.48 14.13
CA VAL A 50 -32.17 9.98 15.09
C VAL A 50 -32.77 11.09 15.91
N LEU A 51 -31.94 11.94 16.51
CA LEU A 51 -32.39 13.04 17.37
C LEU A 51 -33.25 14.05 16.62
N LEU A 52 -32.81 14.42 15.41
CA LEU A 52 -33.57 15.32 14.54
C LEU A 52 -34.89 14.68 14.10
N GLY A 53 -34.89 13.41 13.70
CA GLY A 53 -36.08 12.68 13.29
C GLY A 53 -37.12 12.56 14.43
N ARG A 54 -36.67 12.36 15.68
CA ARG A 54 -37.57 12.37 16.85
C ARG A 54 -38.22 13.73 17.07
N ARG A 55 -37.52 14.85 16.83
CA ARG A 55 -38.08 16.21 16.91
C ARG A 55 -39.10 16.49 15.81
N LEU A 56 -38.81 16.01 14.59
CA LEU A 56 -39.69 16.20 13.41
C LEU A 56 -40.89 15.25 13.35
N ARG A 57 -40.97 14.27 14.23
CA ARG A 57 -42.01 13.24 14.24
C ARG A 57 -43.45 13.79 14.29
N ARG A 58 -43.64 15.02 14.77
CA ARG A 58 -44.96 15.71 14.82
C ARG A 58 -45.46 16.13 13.43
N HIS A 59 -44.59 16.13 12.39
CA HIS A 59 -44.90 16.56 11.01
C HIS A 59 -44.82 15.41 10.00
N HIS A 60 -45.13 14.18 10.43
CA HIS A 60 -44.75 12.98 9.70
C HIS A 60 -45.57 12.72 8.44
N ASP A 61 -46.83 13.18 8.32
CA ASP A 61 -47.69 12.81 7.23
C ASP A 61 -47.35 13.48 5.88
N THR A 62 -46.76 14.67 5.92
CA THR A 62 -46.37 15.43 4.71
C THR A 62 -44.99 15.05 4.13
N LEU A 63 -44.18 14.32 4.90
CA LEU A 63 -42.78 14.04 4.56
C LEU A 63 -42.50 12.59 4.10
N ARG A 64 -43.48 11.70 4.15
CA ARG A 64 -43.27 10.26 3.96
C ARG A 64 -42.79 9.83 2.57
N GLU A 65 -43.48 10.23 1.50
CA GLU A 65 -43.20 9.73 0.16
C GLU A 65 -41.94 10.36 -0.48
N PRO A 66 -41.74 11.70 -0.45
CA PRO A 66 -40.58 12.31 -1.09
C PRO A 66 -39.24 11.86 -0.43
N PHE A 67 -39.22 11.74 0.91
CA PHE A 67 -38.03 11.34 1.62
C PHE A 67 -37.63 9.87 1.40
N GLY A 68 -38.60 8.97 1.24
CA GLY A 68 -38.34 7.55 0.99
C GLY A 68 -37.62 7.33 -0.36
N ALA A 69 -38.13 7.96 -1.43
CA ALA A 69 -37.55 7.85 -2.77
C ALA A 69 -36.14 8.47 -2.82
N MET A 70 -35.98 9.68 -2.27
CA MET A 70 -34.68 10.37 -2.23
C MET A 70 -33.63 9.59 -1.43
N GLN A 71 -34.03 8.99 -0.31
CA GLN A 71 -33.17 8.16 0.52
C GLN A 71 -32.72 6.89 -0.21
N GLY A 72 -33.63 6.20 -0.90
CA GLY A 72 -33.30 5.02 -1.69
C GLY A 72 -32.26 5.33 -2.78
N ALA A 73 -32.45 6.44 -3.49
CA ALA A 73 -31.52 6.91 -4.50
C ALA A 73 -30.13 7.24 -3.89
N LEU A 74 -30.10 7.97 -2.77
CA LEU A 74 -28.84 8.32 -2.08
C LEU A 74 -28.10 7.08 -1.60
N LEU A 75 -28.79 6.13 -0.96
CA LEU A 75 -28.19 4.86 -0.52
C LEU A 75 -27.63 4.05 -1.69
N GLY A 76 -28.31 4.04 -2.84
CA GLY A 76 -27.85 3.39 -4.05
C GLY A 76 -26.55 4.00 -4.57
N VAL A 77 -26.50 5.34 -4.68
CA VAL A 77 -25.30 6.07 -5.13
C VAL A 77 -24.13 5.87 -4.16
N VAL A 78 -24.37 6.01 -2.85
CA VAL A 78 -23.33 5.82 -1.84
C VAL A 78 -22.84 4.37 -1.81
N GLY A 79 -23.75 3.39 -1.92
CA GLY A 79 -23.39 1.98 -2.01
C GLY A 79 -22.48 1.69 -3.22
N LEU A 80 -22.75 2.33 -4.37
CA LEU A 80 -21.91 2.22 -5.56
C LEU A 80 -20.54 2.86 -5.34
N ILE A 81 -20.47 4.03 -4.72
CA ILE A 81 -19.20 4.70 -4.39
C ILE A 81 -18.36 3.82 -3.46
N LEU A 82 -18.95 3.26 -2.42
CA LEU A 82 -18.29 2.35 -1.48
C LEU A 82 -17.79 1.06 -2.17
N ALA A 83 -18.57 0.51 -3.12
CA ALA A 83 -18.15 -0.66 -3.88
C ALA A 83 -16.95 -0.37 -4.78
N PHE A 84 -16.91 0.79 -5.44
CA PHE A 84 -15.77 1.21 -6.25
C PHE A 84 -14.53 1.49 -5.40
N GLY A 85 -14.68 2.13 -4.25
CA GLY A 85 -13.56 2.39 -3.35
C GLY A 85 -12.95 1.11 -2.79
N LEU A 86 -13.79 0.16 -2.37
CA LEU A 86 -13.31 -1.17 -1.96
C LEU A 86 -12.60 -1.89 -3.11
N SER A 87 -13.17 -1.87 -4.32
CA SER A 87 -12.54 -2.47 -5.51
C SER A 87 -11.18 -1.84 -5.80
N LEU A 88 -11.06 -0.50 -5.69
CA LEU A 88 -9.80 0.20 -5.85
C LEU A 88 -8.77 -0.20 -4.78
N ALA A 89 -9.19 -0.32 -3.52
CA ALA A 89 -8.33 -0.73 -2.42
C ALA A 89 -7.82 -2.18 -2.58
N VAL A 90 -8.71 -3.09 -3.01
CA VAL A 90 -8.34 -4.49 -3.34
C VAL A 90 -7.34 -4.53 -4.49
N GLY A 91 -7.57 -3.77 -5.57
CA GLY A 91 -6.62 -3.69 -6.69
C GLY A 91 -5.23 -3.23 -6.24
N ARG A 92 -5.15 -2.19 -5.38
CA ARG A 92 -3.86 -1.73 -4.82
C ARG A 92 -3.16 -2.80 -3.97
N TYR A 93 -3.93 -3.54 -3.19
CA TYR A 93 -3.39 -4.65 -2.41
C TYR A 93 -2.78 -5.75 -3.30
N GLU A 94 -3.50 -6.15 -4.35
CA GLU A 94 -3.04 -7.17 -5.29
C GLU A 94 -1.81 -6.70 -6.09
N ASP A 95 -1.78 -5.45 -6.54
CA ASP A 95 -0.61 -4.85 -7.21
C ASP A 95 0.64 -4.92 -6.31
N ARG A 96 0.51 -4.56 -5.04
CA ARG A 96 1.61 -4.61 -4.06
C ARG A 96 2.08 -6.05 -3.82
N ARG A 97 1.14 -7.00 -3.69
CA ARG A 97 1.44 -8.42 -3.52
C ARG A 97 2.18 -8.99 -4.73
N ALA A 98 1.69 -8.66 -5.93
CA ALA A 98 2.31 -9.09 -7.18
C ALA A 98 3.74 -8.53 -7.32
N ALA A 99 3.96 -7.27 -6.96
CA ALA A 99 5.27 -6.64 -7.00
C ALA A 99 6.29 -7.30 -6.05
N VAL A 100 5.87 -7.71 -4.84
CA VAL A 100 6.72 -8.47 -3.91
C VAL A 100 7.15 -9.81 -4.50
N VAL A 101 6.22 -10.54 -5.12
CA VAL A 101 6.51 -11.83 -5.77
C VAL A 101 7.44 -11.65 -6.96
N ALA A 102 7.17 -10.64 -7.79
CA ALA A 102 7.97 -10.36 -8.99
C ALA A 102 9.43 -10.00 -8.64
N GLU A 103 9.63 -9.16 -7.63
CA GLU A 103 10.98 -8.80 -7.19
C GLU A 103 11.71 -10.00 -6.55
N ALA A 104 11.05 -10.78 -5.68
CA ALA A 104 11.66 -11.98 -5.11
C ALA A 104 12.09 -12.97 -6.19
N ASN A 105 11.29 -13.16 -7.24
CA ASN A 105 11.63 -13.99 -8.39
C ASN A 105 12.82 -13.41 -9.18
N ALA A 106 12.85 -12.10 -9.39
CA ALA A 106 13.94 -11.43 -10.09
C ALA A 106 15.27 -11.56 -9.33
N ILE A 107 15.26 -11.37 -8.00
CA ILE A 107 16.43 -11.59 -7.13
C ILE A 107 16.89 -13.05 -7.23
N GLY A 108 15.97 -14.01 -7.10
CA GLY A 108 16.27 -15.44 -7.16
C GLY A 108 16.88 -15.86 -8.50
N THR A 109 16.32 -15.39 -9.62
CA THR A 109 16.87 -15.64 -10.95
C THR A 109 18.26 -15.05 -11.10
N THR A 110 18.48 -13.85 -10.62
CA THR A 110 19.78 -13.16 -10.68
C THR A 110 20.82 -13.89 -9.82
N TYR A 111 20.42 -14.35 -8.62
CA TYR A 111 21.27 -15.18 -7.75
C TYR A 111 21.70 -16.48 -8.43
N LEU A 112 20.77 -17.20 -9.08
CA LEU A 112 21.11 -18.43 -9.81
C LEU A 112 22.04 -18.16 -10.99
N ARG A 113 21.84 -17.07 -11.72
CA ARG A 113 22.74 -16.66 -12.83
C ARG A 113 24.11 -16.21 -12.32
N ALA A 114 24.18 -15.60 -11.13
CA ALA A 114 25.45 -15.26 -10.52
C ALA A 114 26.36 -16.48 -10.25
N GLN A 115 25.78 -17.67 -10.05
CA GLN A 115 26.52 -18.91 -9.86
C GLN A 115 27.29 -19.35 -11.13
N LEU A 116 26.92 -18.84 -12.29
CA LEU A 116 27.53 -19.15 -13.59
C LEU A 116 28.64 -18.15 -13.97
N LEU A 117 28.89 -17.14 -13.17
CA LEU A 117 29.93 -16.14 -13.45
C LEU A 117 31.35 -16.71 -13.26
N PRO A 118 32.34 -16.13 -13.95
CA PRO A 118 33.74 -16.41 -13.66
C PRO A 118 34.15 -15.85 -12.30
N GLU A 119 35.14 -16.50 -11.67
CA GLU A 119 35.79 -15.93 -10.46
C GLU A 119 36.64 -14.72 -10.82
N PRO A 120 36.78 -13.71 -9.94
CA PRO A 120 36.24 -13.61 -8.58
C PRO A 120 34.84 -12.98 -8.50
N ALA A 121 34.24 -12.60 -9.64
CA ALA A 121 32.93 -11.94 -9.70
C ALA A 121 31.81 -12.83 -9.12
N ARG A 122 31.89 -14.15 -9.36
CA ARG A 122 30.95 -15.13 -8.80
C ARG A 122 30.89 -15.08 -7.28
N ALA A 123 31.99 -15.35 -6.59
CA ALA A 123 32.02 -15.41 -5.13
C ALA A 123 31.57 -14.08 -4.50
N ARG A 124 32.05 -12.95 -5.06
CA ARG A 124 31.71 -11.61 -4.57
C ARG A 124 30.23 -11.28 -4.79
N SER A 125 29.65 -11.62 -5.94
CA SER A 125 28.22 -11.40 -6.21
C SER A 125 27.36 -12.24 -5.28
N LEU A 126 27.66 -13.54 -5.15
CA LEU A 126 26.89 -14.46 -4.28
C LEU A 126 26.88 -14.00 -2.82
N ALA A 127 27.96 -13.40 -2.32
CA ALA A 127 28.05 -12.87 -0.96
C ALA A 127 27.13 -11.66 -0.70
N LEU A 128 26.77 -10.88 -1.73
CA LEU A 128 25.93 -9.69 -1.59
C LEU A 128 24.42 -9.99 -1.62
N PHE A 129 23.99 -11.07 -2.26
CA PHE A 129 22.57 -11.38 -2.41
C PHE A 129 21.81 -11.62 -1.11
N PRO A 130 22.36 -12.35 -0.10
CA PRO A 130 21.70 -12.51 1.18
C PRO A 130 21.42 -11.16 1.86
N GLU A 131 22.40 -10.25 1.89
CA GLU A 131 22.25 -8.91 2.45
C GLU A 131 21.18 -8.10 1.69
N TYR A 132 21.22 -8.15 0.35
CA TYR A 132 20.21 -7.48 -0.50
C TYR A 132 18.80 -8.01 -0.22
N THR A 133 18.64 -9.34 -0.10
CA THR A 133 17.34 -9.96 0.21
C THR A 133 16.85 -9.59 1.61
N ASP A 134 17.75 -9.49 2.59
CA ASP A 134 17.41 -9.05 3.94
C ASP A 134 16.96 -7.58 3.95
N LEU A 135 17.58 -6.70 3.17
CA LEU A 135 17.13 -5.31 3.01
C LEU A 135 15.75 -5.25 2.33
N ALA A 136 15.53 -6.02 1.26
CA ALA A 136 14.24 -6.08 0.58
C ALA A 136 13.11 -6.54 1.52
N LEU A 137 13.39 -7.51 2.40
CA LEU A 137 12.50 -7.94 3.45
C LEU A 137 12.21 -6.81 4.46
N HIS A 138 13.23 -6.05 4.87
CA HIS A 138 13.07 -4.90 5.78
C HIS A 138 12.18 -3.81 5.18
N VAL A 139 12.42 -3.43 3.91
CA VAL A 139 11.57 -2.43 3.21
C VAL A 139 10.10 -2.85 3.22
N SER A 140 9.80 -4.15 3.06
CA SER A 140 8.42 -4.65 3.07
C SER A 140 7.70 -4.48 4.40
N ARG A 141 8.45 -4.34 5.50
CA ARG A 141 7.92 -4.17 6.87
C ARG A 141 7.88 -2.73 7.33
N GLU A 142 8.55 -1.83 6.62
CA GLU A 142 8.64 -0.43 7.01
C GLU A 142 7.44 0.38 6.53
N VAL A 143 7.14 1.46 7.27
CA VAL A 143 6.06 2.37 6.92
C VAL A 143 6.41 3.10 5.61
N PRO A 144 5.54 3.06 4.60
CA PRO A 144 5.77 3.74 3.34
C PRO A 144 6.13 5.23 3.52
N ASN A 145 7.09 5.69 2.73
CA ASN A 145 7.62 7.06 2.77
C ASN A 145 8.30 7.49 4.09
N SER A 146 8.50 6.58 5.04
CA SER A 146 9.22 6.89 6.28
C SER A 146 10.70 7.15 6.03
N ALA A 147 11.35 7.84 6.99
CA ALA A 147 12.80 8.04 6.95
C ALA A 147 13.57 6.71 7.08
N ALA A 148 12.99 5.71 7.76
CA ALA A 148 13.54 4.38 7.87
C ALA A 148 13.55 3.70 6.50
N MET A 149 12.39 3.60 5.83
CA MET A 149 12.28 3.02 4.49
C MET A 149 13.25 3.67 3.48
N LYS A 150 13.37 4.99 3.50
CA LYS A 150 14.31 5.70 2.61
C LYS A 150 15.78 5.33 2.86
N ARG A 151 16.16 5.10 4.12
CA ARG A 151 17.52 4.64 4.46
C ARG A 151 17.77 3.21 4.00
N THR A 152 16.80 2.32 4.18
CA THR A 152 16.91 0.92 3.74
C THR A 152 16.99 0.84 2.21
N ILE A 153 16.18 1.61 1.47
CA ILE A 153 16.27 1.73 0.00
C ILE A 153 17.65 2.26 -0.42
N ALA A 154 18.18 3.28 0.25
CA ALA A 154 19.51 3.78 -0.08
C ALA A 154 20.62 2.74 0.15
N ALA A 155 20.45 1.84 1.12
CA ALA A 155 21.35 0.70 1.32
C ALA A 155 21.21 -0.35 0.19
N GLU A 156 19.99 -0.66 -0.24
CA GLU A 156 19.75 -1.50 -1.44
C GLU A 156 20.45 -0.92 -2.68
N ASP A 157 20.32 0.39 -2.93
CA ASP A 157 20.96 1.08 -4.06
C ASP A 157 22.49 0.95 -4.05
N VAL A 158 23.11 0.96 -2.86
CA VAL A 158 24.56 0.75 -2.72
C VAL A 158 24.94 -0.68 -3.13
N LEU A 159 24.16 -1.69 -2.72
CA LEU A 159 24.41 -3.08 -3.10
C LEU A 159 24.20 -3.30 -4.59
N GLN A 160 23.16 -2.70 -5.17
CA GLN A 160 22.92 -2.75 -6.61
C GLN A 160 24.12 -2.22 -7.42
N ARG A 161 24.68 -1.07 -7.02
CA ARG A 161 25.87 -0.51 -7.67
C ARG A 161 27.08 -1.42 -7.55
N ARG A 162 27.26 -2.09 -6.41
CA ARG A 162 28.33 -3.08 -6.23
C ARG A 162 28.13 -4.29 -7.14
N LEU A 163 26.92 -4.85 -7.19
CA LEU A 163 26.57 -5.96 -8.09
C LEU A 163 26.75 -5.57 -9.55
N TRP A 164 26.36 -4.34 -9.93
CA TRP A 164 26.54 -3.83 -11.28
C TRP A 164 28.02 -3.70 -11.68
N GLY A 165 28.86 -3.23 -10.75
CA GLY A 165 30.32 -3.18 -10.95
C GLY A 165 30.93 -4.59 -11.12
N LEU A 166 30.43 -5.59 -10.37
CA LEU A 166 30.86 -6.98 -10.54
C LEU A 166 30.37 -7.59 -11.86
N ALA A 167 29.18 -7.20 -12.33
CA ALA A 167 28.67 -7.58 -13.64
C ALA A 167 29.58 -7.08 -14.75
N GLY A 168 30.03 -5.81 -14.69
CA GLY A 168 31.02 -5.24 -15.63
C GLY A 168 32.31 -6.02 -15.64
N GLN A 169 32.89 -6.30 -14.46
CA GLN A 169 34.12 -7.10 -14.33
C GLN A 169 33.97 -8.51 -14.94
N ALA A 170 32.79 -9.14 -14.76
CA ALA A 170 32.53 -10.46 -15.35
C ALA A 170 32.41 -10.42 -16.88
N VAL A 171 31.82 -9.35 -17.43
CA VAL A 171 31.74 -9.15 -18.89
C VAL A 171 33.14 -8.91 -19.47
N ASP A 172 33.97 -8.09 -18.83
CA ASP A 172 35.34 -7.79 -19.28
C ASP A 172 36.24 -9.05 -19.23
N ALA A 173 36.06 -9.89 -18.19
CA ALA A 173 36.80 -11.14 -18.05
C ALA A 173 36.42 -12.23 -19.06
N ALA A 174 35.17 -12.19 -19.56
CA ALA A 174 34.66 -13.20 -20.50
C ALA A 174 33.71 -12.58 -21.55
N PRO A 175 34.22 -11.73 -22.45
CA PRO A 175 33.40 -10.87 -23.33
C PRO A 175 32.54 -11.63 -24.35
N VAL A 176 32.92 -12.85 -24.71
CA VAL A 176 32.17 -13.70 -25.64
C VAL A 176 31.25 -14.71 -24.93
N ALA A 177 31.35 -14.85 -23.60
CA ALA A 177 30.53 -15.77 -22.85
C ALA A 177 29.10 -15.25 -22.68
N SER A 178 28.12 -16.12 -22.72
CA SER A 178 26.72 -15.77 -22.52
C SER A 178 26.35 -15.51 -21.05
N ALA A 179 27.00 -16.21 -20.11
CA ALA A 179 26.65 -16.14 -18.70
C ALA A 179 26.75 -14.72 -18.09
N PRO A 180 27.83 -13.93 -18.29
CA PRO A 180 27.88 -12.55 -17.78
C PRO A 180 26.80 -11.65 -18.38
N ARG A 181 26.48 -11.81 -19.66
CA ARG A 181 25.41 -11.02 -20.33
C ARG A 181 24.04 -11.34 -19.77
N LEU A 182 23.71 -12.63 -19.59
CA LEU A 182 22.46 -13.08 -19.00
C LEU A 182 22.34 -12.64 -17.53
N TYR A 183 23.43 -12.63 -16.79
CA TYR A 183 23.48 -12.11 -15.43
C TYR A 183 23.18 -10.61 -15.42
N THR A 184 23.84 -9.82 -16.27
CA THR A 184 23.62 -8.36 -16.37
C THR A 184 22.15 -8.05 -16.72
N ASP A 185 21.56 -8.80 -17.65
CA ASP A 185 20.16 -8.67 -18.02
C ASP A 185 19.22 -8.95 -16.85
N SER A 186 19.45 -10.05 -16.10
CA SER A 186 18.64 -10.33 -14.91
C SER A 186 18.85 -9.34 -13.78
N LEU A 187 20.07 -8.80 -13.64
CA LEU A 187 20.36 -7.77 -12.65
C LEU A 187 19.62 -6.47 -12.98
N ASN A 188 19.58 -6.09 -14.25
CA ASN A 188 18.77 -4.95 -14.69
C ASN A 188 17.29 -5.15 -14.35
N ASN A 189 16.72 -6.31 -14.70
CA ASN A 189 15.34 -6.63 -14.34
C ASN A 189 15.10 -6.61 -12.81
N MET A 190 16.04 -7.10 -12.01
CA MET A 190 15.96 -7.04 -10.54
C MET A 190 15.89 -5.59 -10.03
N ILE A 191 16.71 -4.69 -10.57
CA ILE A 191 16.70 -3.24 -10.24
C ILE A 191 15.35 -2.61 -10.64
N ASP A 192 14.84 -2.95 -11.81
CA ASP A 192 13.53 -2.46 -12.28
C ASP A 192 12.39 -2.94 -11.37
N GLN A 193 12.41 -4.21 -10.93
CA GLN A 193 11.39 -4.76 -10.03
C GLN A 193 11.42 -4.11 -8.64
N GLN A 194 12.59 -3.72 -8.12
CA GLN A 194 12.65 -2.90 -6.90
C GLN A 194 11.89 -1.58 -7.09
N THR A 195 12.11 -0.89 -8.20
CA THR A 195 11.42 0.37 -8.51
C THR A 195 9.90 0.18 -8.60
N VAL A 196 9.45 -0.89 -9.26
CA VAL A 196 8.03 -1.26 -9.36
C VAL A 196 7.44 -1.50 -7.97
N ARG A 197 8.13 -2.27 -7.10
CA ARG A 197 7.68 -2.53 -5.73
C ARG A 197 7.58 -1.26 -4.89
N ILE A 198 8.60 -0.42 -4.92
CA ILE A 198 8.60 0.85 -4.17
C ILE A 198 7.46 1.75 -4.64
N SER A 199 7.23 1.82 -5.95
CA SER A 199 6.11 2.55 -6.54
C SER A 199 4.76 2.00 -6.08
N ALA A 200 4.58 0.68 -6.10
CA ALA A 200 3.36 0.02 -5.65
C ALA A 200 3.09 0.26 -4.14
N LEU A 201 4.12 0.21 -3.29
CA LEU A 201 4.00 0.50 -1.85
C LEU A 201 3.56 1.95 -1.58
N ASN A 202 4.03 2.89 -2.39
CA ASN A 202 3.70 4.30 -2.27
C ASN A 202 2.38 4.68 -2.94
N ASN A 203 1.85 3.83 -3.83
CA ASN A 203 0.62 4.07 -4.55
C ASN A 203 -0.59 3.77 -3.65
N ARG A 204 -1.33 4.83 -3.29
CA ARG A 204 -2.45 4.79 -2.34
C ARG A 204 -3.77 5.17 -3.00
N VAL A 205 -4.86 4.79 -2.35
CA VAL A 205 -6.18 5.35 -2.69
C VAL A 205 -6.13 6.87 -2.44
N PRO A 206 -6.55 7.70 -3.41
CA PRO A 206 -6.57 9.13 -3.22
C PRO A 206 -7.39 9.51 -1.98
N GLY A 207 -6.83 10.39 -1.12
CA GLY A 207 -7.50 10.79 0.13
C GLY A 207 -8.86 11.46 -0.12
N SER A 208 -9.07 12.09 -1.28
CA SER A 208 -10.37 12.63 -1.70
C SER A 208 -11.43 11.54 -1.89
N VAL A 209 -11.05 10.37 -2.41
CA VAL A 209 -11.96 9.21 -2.57
C VAL A 209 -12.37 8.68 -1.19
N LEU A 210 -11.39 8.45 -0.30
CA LEU A 210 -11.66 8.01 1.07
C LEU A 210 -12.54 9.01 1.84
N ALA A 211 -12.28 10.31 1.67
CA ALA A 211 -13.10 11.35 2.29
C ALA A 211 -14.54 11.35 1.73
N LEU A 212 -14.70 11.20 0.41
CA LEU A 212 -16.02 11.09 -0.23
C LEU A 212 -16.81 9.88 0.29
N GLU A 213 -16.14 8.74 0.47
CA GLU A 213 -16.77 7.53 1.03
C GLU A 213 -17.28 7.76 2.46
N VAL A 214 -16.42 8.32 3.33
CA VAL A 214 -16.80 8.58 4.72
C VAL A 214 -17.92 9.61 4.83
N ILE A 215 -17.83 10.72 4.08
CA ILE A 215 -18.85 11.76 4.07
C ILE A 215 -20.16 11.22 3.49
N GLY A 216 -20.10 10.55 2.34
CA GLY A 216 -21.26 9.98 1.66
C GLY A 216 -21.97 8.96 2.54
N ALA A 217 -21.22 8.02 3.12
CA ALA A 217 -21.75 7.02 4.04
C ALA A 217 -22.39 7.66 5.28
N SER A 218 -21.73 8.66 5.87
CA SER A 218 -22.26 9.38 7.05
C SER A 218 -23.56 10.09 6.74
N LEU A 219 -23.64 10.81 5.62
CA LEU A 219 -24.85 11.52 5.19
C LEU A 219 -25.98 10.56 4.86
N ALA A 220 -25.71 9.45 4.16
CA ALA A 220 -26.71 8.45 3.79
C ALA A 220 -27.29 7.77 5.04
N LEU A 221 -26.44 7.37 5.99
CA LEU A 221 -26.88 6.77 7.25
C LEU A 221 -27.59 7.78 8.16
N GLY A 222 -27.13 9.03 8.19
CA GLY A 222 -27.80 10.09 8.93
C GLY A 222 -29.22 10.37 8.41
N LEU A 223 -29.40 10.39 7.08
CA LEU A 223 -30.70 10.57 6.46
C LEU A 223 -31.61 9.33 6.67
N LEU A 224 -31.03 8.12 6.58
CA LEU A 224 -31.74 6.87 6.91
C LEU A 224 -32.22 6.89 8.35
N ALA A 225 -31.36 7.30 9.27
CA ALA A 225 -31.68 7.40 10.68
C ALA A 225 -32.80 8.41 10.97
N LEU A 226 -32.74 9.57 10.31
CA LEU A 226 -33.77 10.59 10.36
C LEU A 226 -35.11 10.01 9.87
N TYR A 227 -35.13 9.40 8.69
CA TYR A 227 -36.33 8.84 8.08
C TYR A 227 -36.96 7.76 8.97
N LEU A 228 -36.18 6.77 9.43
CA LEU A 228 -36.73 5.69 10.28
C LEU A 228 -37.20 6.23 11.65
N SER A 229 -36.57 7.26 12.18
CA SER A 229 -36.98 7.93 13.41
C SER A 229 -38.32 8.69 13.27
N VAL A 230 -38.53 9.38 12.14
CA VAL A 230 -39.80 10.02 11.80
C VAL A 230 -40.91 8.97 11.71
N LEU A 231 -40.62 7.79 11.10
CA LEU A 231 -41.58 6.68 11.00
C LEU A 231 -41.84 5.95 12.33
N GLY A 232 -41.09 6.26 13.40
CA GLY A 232 -41.21 5.58 14.68
C GLY A 232 -40.71 4.13 14.69
N ARG A 233 -39.93 3.73 13.69
CA ARG A 233 -39.35 2.39 13.59
C ARG A 233 -38.17 2.22 14.56
N GLY A 234 -37.94 0.96 15.00
CA GLY A 234 -36.91 0.65 16.01
C GLY A 234 -35.50 0.99 15.59
N LEU A 235 -34.61 1.16 16.59
CA LEU A 235 -33.20 1.55 16.40
C LEU A 235 -32.31 0.44 15.82
N TRP A 236 -32.69 -0.83 15.96
CA TRP A 236 -31.89 -1.98 15.57
C TRP A 236 -31.44 -1.98 14.10
N PRO A 237 -32.32 -1.71 13.11
CA PRO A 237 -31.87 -1.64 11.72
C PRO A 237 -30.79 -0.59 11.48
N MET A 238 -30.83 0.52 12.20
CA MET A 238 -29.80 1.58 12.08
C MET A 238 -28.48 1.14 12.67
N VAL A 239 -28.49 0.45 13.82
CA VAL A 239 -27.27 -0.09 14.44
C VAL A 239 -26.58 -1.07 13.50
N PHE A 240 -27.35 -2.01 12.92
CA PHE A 240 -26.81 -2.96 11.94
C PHE A 240 -26.28 -2.28 10.69
N ALA A 241 -27.01 -1.31 10.12
CA ALA A 241 -26.55 -0.58 8.94
C ALA A 241 -25.26 0.22 9.23
N THR A 242 -25.21 0.90 10.38
CA THR A 242 -24.02 1.65 10.80
C THR A 242 -22.82 0.73 11.01
N LEU A 243 -23.02 -0.41 11.66
CA LEU A 243 -21.95 -1.39 11.87
C LEU A 243 -21.42 -1.95 10.56
N LEU A 244 -22.33 -2.35 9.65
CA LEU A 244 -21.97 -2.91 8.35
C LEU A 244 -21.17 -1.91 7.51
N VAL A 245 -21.64 -0.66 7.41
CA VAL A 245 -20.95 0.39 6.64
C VAL A 245 -19.61 0.75 7.29
N THR A 246 -19.56 0.82 8.61
CA THR A 246 -18.28 1.06 9.34
C THR A 246 -17.28 -0.06 9.07
N MET A 247 -17.73 -1.32 9.06
CA MET A 247 -16.89 -2.47 8.77
C MET A 247 -16.38 -2.44 7.33
N LEU A 248 -17.22 -2.06 6.37
CA LEU A 248 -16.84 -1.91 4.96
C LEU A 248 -15.76 -0.82 4.80
N LEU A 249 -16.00 0.36 5.37
CA LEU A 249 -15.02 1.45 5.38
C LEU A 249 -13.71 1.02 6.05
N LEU A 250 -13.79 0.31 7.19
CA LEU A 250 -12.61 -0.18 7.88
C LEU A 250 -11.77 -1.09 6.98
N VAL A 251 -12.40 -2.04 6.28
CA VAL A 251 -11.70 -2.93 5.34
C VAL A 251 -11.05 -2.13 4.21
N THR A 252 -11.75 -1.15 3.64
CA THR A 252 -11.20 -0.28 2.59
C THR A 252 -9.97 0.49 3.07
N PHE A 253 -10.04 1.08 4.27
CA PHE A 253 -8.92 1.81 4.87
C PHE A 253 -7.77 0.88 5.28
N ASP A 254 -8.08 -0.34 5.74
CA ASP A 254 -7.07 -1.31 6.17
C ASP A 254 -6.27 -1.85 4.99
N LEU A 255 -6.93 -2.17 3.87
CA LEU A 255 -6.28 -2.57 2.61
C LEU A 255 -5.35 -1.49 2.05
N ASP A 256 -5.63 -0.20 2.30
CA ASP A 256 -4.74 0.90 1.89
C ASP A 256 -3.49 1.05 2.78
N ARG A 257 -3.39 0.25 3.87
CA ARG A 257 -2.30 0.27 4.86
C ARG A 257 -1.44 -1.00 4.78
N PRO A 258 -0.44 -1.07 3.88
CA PRO A 258 0.24 -2.31 3.52
C PRO A 258 1.03 -2.98 4.67
N THR A 259 1.47 -2.20 5.67
CA THR A 259 2.42 -2.69 6.71
C THR A 259 1.86 -2.72 8.12
N ARG A 260 0.69 -2.14 8.38
CA ARG A 260 0.11 -2.00 9.75
C ARG A 260 -1.39 -2.28 9.83
N GLY A 261 -1.99 -2.86 8.79
CA GLY A 261 -3.39 -3.26 8.75
C GLY A 261 -3.64 -4.61 9.43
N LEU A 262 -4.90 -5.01 9.51
CA LEU A 262 -5.30 -6.40 9.79
C LEU A 262 -4.94 -7.30 8.59
N ILE A 263 -4.96 -6.71 7.38
CA ILE A 263 -4.61 -7.35 6.12
C ILE A 263 -3.27 -6.79 5.68
N THR A 264 -2.19 -7.56 5.88
CA THR A 264 -0.83 -7.17 5.50
C THR A 264 -0.37 -7.92 4.26
N ILE A 265 0.61 -7.35 3.55
CA ILE A 265 1.22 -8.02 2.40
C ILE A 265 2.18 -9.09 2.93
N PRO A 266 2.04 -10.37 2.48
CA PRO A 266 2.95 -11.43 2.90
C PRO A 266 4.39 -11.18 2.43
N ASP A 267 5.34 -11.33 3.34
CA ASP A 267 6.78 -11.26 3.06
C ASP A 267 7.41 -12.65 2.84
N THR A 268 6.58 -13.68 2.84
CA THR A 268 6.98 -15.09 2.63
C THR A 268 7.82 -15.33 1.38
N PRO A 269 7.63 -14.62 0.22
CA PRO A 269 8.49 -14.81 -0.94
C PRO A 269 9.96 -14.49 -0.67
N TYR A 270 10.26 -13.42 0.08
CA TYR A 270 11.64 -13.08 0.45
C TYR A 270 12.21 -14.05 1.48
N ALA A 271 11.41 -14.46 2.47
CA ALA A 271 11.84 -15.41 3.47
C ALA A 271 12.18 -16.77 2.83
N ALA A 272 11.34 -17.27 1.91
CA ALA A 272 11.60 -18.49 1.16
C ALA A 272 12.85 -18.36 0.28
N LEU A 273 13.00 -17.24 -0.42
CA LEU A 273 14.18 -16.93 -1.22
C LEU A 273 15.46 -16.92 -0.35
N ARG A 274 15.41 -16.24 0.79
CA ARG A 274 16.54 -16.16 1.73
C ARG A 274 16.96 -17.52 2.25
N ALA A 275 15.97 -18.38 2.56
CA ALA A 275 16.23 -19.76 2.95
C ALA A 275 16.87 -20.58 1.82
N SER A 276 16.46 -20.39 0.58
CA SER A 276 17.05 -21.07 -0.58
C SER A 276 18.52 -20.69 -0.82
N MET A 277 18.92 -19.47 -0.49
CA MET A 277 20.30 -19.00 -0.60
C MET A 277 21.25 -19.63 0.44
N ALA A 278 20.72 -20.25 1.49
CA ALA A 278 21.51 -21.01 2.47
C ALA A 278 21.86 -22.43 1.98
N LEU A 279 21.22 -22.90 0.91
CA LEU A 279 21.54 -24.18 0.29
C LEU A 279 22.86 -24.09 -0.50
N PRO A 280 23.57 -25.21 -0.68
CA PRO A 280 24.73 -25.25 -1.56
C PRO A 280 24.41 -24.73 -2.97
N PRO A 281 25.35 -24.02 -3.62
CA PRO A 281 25.13 -23.55 -4.98
C PRO A 281 24.70 -24.67 -5.92
N ALA A 282 23.65 -24.44 -6.73
CA ALA A 282 23.15 -25.44 -7.68
C ALA A 282 24.14 -25.69 -8.84
N ALA A 283 24.97 -24.69 -9.16
CA ALA A 283 26.04 -24.82 -10.15
C ALA A 283 27.40 -24.96 -9.43
N PRO A 284 28.16 -26.05 -9.69
CA PRO A 284 29.48 -26.23 -9.10
C PRO A 284 30.47 -25.13 -9.57
N ALA A 285 31.47 -24.83 -8.77
CA ALA A 285 32.59 -23.98 -9.21
C ALA A 285 33.31 -24.66 -10.37
N ARG A 286 33.42 -23.98 -11.48
CA ARG A 286 34.23 -24.40 -12.64
C ARG A 286 35.62 -23.79 -12.57
#